data_baa91791e8b2aceb7ae663fc953863d0
#
_entry.id   baa91791e8b2aceb7ae663fc953863d0
#
_cell.length_a   1.000
_cell.length_b   1.000
_cell.length_c   1.000
_cell.angle_alpha   90.00
_cell.angle_beta   90.00
_cell.angle_gamma   90.00
#
_symmetry.space_group_name_H-M   'P 1'
#
loop_
_entity.id
_entity.type
_entity.pdbx_description
1 polymer ?
#
loop_
_entity_poly.entity_id
_entity_poly.type
_entity_poly.pdbx_seq_one_letter_code
_entity_poly.pdbx_strand_id
1 'polypeptide(L)'
;VRPVENGPGYPVPRTAMQARDRVQSLIESSGILPGASGSGGGDVLSDALLVTSELATNAIRHGGGIVGFSASVSEDGLLLAVADASGDHPVTLDRQPGTFPVGGFGWPLICRLARSVEILPAPPGGKRIEVLVPLDGPQDPPPLR
;
A
#
# COMPACT_ATOMS: atom_id res chain seq x y z
N VAL A 1 11.66 18.44 4.10
CA VAL A 1 10.54 18.04 4.96
C VAL A 1 9.58 17.20 4.16
N ARG A 2 9.24 16.08 4.70
CA ARG A 2 8.38 15.12 4.02
C ARG A 2 6.96 15.29 4.51
N PRO A 3 5.98 15.37 3.60
CA PRO A 3 4.58 15.36 4.03
C PRO A 3 4.26 14.04 4.73
N VAL A 4 3.60 14.12 5.86
CA VAL A 4 3.18 12.95 6.62
C VAL A 4 1.70 13.10 6.93
N GLU A 5 0.93 12.13 6.52
CA GLU A 5 -0.49 12.08 6.81
C GLU A 5 -0.79 11.10 7.93
N ASN A 6 -0.40 11.45 9.10
CA ASN A 6 -0.78 10.69 10.28
C ASN A 6 -0.69 11.60 11.49
N GLY A 7 -1.27 11.17 12.57
CA GLY A 7 -1.17 11.86 13.82
C GLY A 7 -2.50 12.44 14.28
N PRO A 8 -2.49 13.11 15.45
CA PRO A 8 -3.70 13.66 16.02
C PRO A 8 -4.32 14.68 15.06
N GLY A 9 -5.57 14.52 14.76
CA GLY A 9 -6.30 15.43 13.91
C GLY A 9 -6.52 14.94 12.48
N TYR A 10 -5.82 13.90 12.05
CA TYR A 10 -6.10 13.29 10.75
C TYR A 10 -7.07 12.15 10.91
N PRO A 11 -8.30 12.25 10.40
CA PRO A 11 -9.23 11.15 10.48
C PRO A 11 -8.76 9.97 9.63
N VAL A 12 -9.06 8.77 10.09
CA VAL A 12 -8.74 7.56 9.36
C VAL A 12 -9.63 7.47 8.13
N PRO A 13 -9.11 7.12 6.94
CA PRO A 13 -9.97 6.92 5.78
C PRO A 13 -10.91 5.74 6.02
N ARG A 14 -12.14 5.88 5.56
CA ARG A 14 -13.17 4.84 5.74
C ARG A 14 -13.38 4.00 4.51
N THR A 15 -12.88 4.45 3.37
CA THR A 15 -13.03 3.75 2.09
C THR A 15 -11.70 3.71 1.38
N ALA A 16 -11.60 2.79 0.42
CA ALA A 16 -10.42 2.73 -0.43
C ALA A 16 -10.26 4.01 -1.25
N MET A 17 -11.36 4.60 -1.68
CA MET A 17 -11.32 5.86 -2.42
C MET A 17 -10.72 6.98 -1.58
N GLN A 18 -11.14 7.11 -0.33
CA GLN A 18 -10.58 8.13 0.56
C GLN A 18 -9.10 7.90 0.80
N ALA A 19 -8.68 6.66 0.96
CA ALA A 19 -7.27 6.33 1.13
C ALA A 19 -6.47 6.72 -0.10
N ARG A 20 -6.97 6.41 -1.30
CA ARG A 20 -6.30 6.80 -2.55
C ARG A 20 -6.20 8.30 -2.70
N ASP A 21 -7.28 9.02 -2.40
CA ASP A 21 -7.29 10.49 -2.53
C ASP A 21 -6.23 11.11 -1.63
N ARG A 22 -6.07 10.59 -0.42
CA ARG A 22 -5.04 11.07 0.49
C ARG A 22 -3.64 10.81 -0.04
N VAL A 23 -3.38 9.61 -0.52
CA VAL A 23 -2.07 9.25 -1.04
C VAL A 23 -1.76 10.07 -2.28
N GLN A 24 -2.73 10.23 -3.17
CA GLN A 24 -2.53 11.04 -4.37
C GLN A 24 -2.20 12.49 -4.02
N SER A 25 -2.97 13.10 -3.11
CA SER A 25 -2.70 14.46 -2.68
C SER A 25 -1.33 14.60 -2.02
N LEU A 26 -0.95 13.62 -1.23
CA LEU A 26 0.34 13.59 -0.57
C LEU A 26 1.49 13.55 -1.59
N ILE A 27 1.39 12.67 -2.58
CA ILE A 27 2.40 12.57 -3.64
C ILE A 27 2.48 13.88 -4.42
N GLU A 28 1.34 14.45 -4.79
CA GLU A 28 1.30 15.71 -5.53
C GLU A 28 1.93 16.85 -4.72
N SER A 29 1.61 16.95 -3.43
CA SER A 29 2.14 18.01 -2.59
C SER A 29 3.59 17.81 -2.20
N SER A 30 4.14 16.61 -2.36
CA SER A 30 5.53 16.34 -2.02
C SER A 30 6.52 16.97 -2.99
N GLY A 31 6.07 17.33 -4.18
CA GLY A 31 6.95 17.80 -5.24
C GLY A 31 7.74 16.70 -5.94
N ILE A 32 7.59 15.46 -5.52
CA ILE A 32 8.23 14.33 -6.18
C ILE A 32 7.39 13.95 -7.40
N LEU A 33 8.03 13.92 -8.56
CA LEU A 33 7.37 13.48 -9.79
C LEU A 33 7.53 11.98 -9.90
N PRO A 34 6.43 11.22 -9.87
CA PRO A 34 6.54 9.77 -10.06
C PRO A 34 7.11 9.45 -11.42
N GLY A 35 8.07 8.56 -11.46
CA GLY A 35 8.66 8.12 -12.72
C GLY A 35 7.66 7.34 -13.55
N ALA A 36 7.78 7.45 -14.88
CA ALA A 36 7.01 6.60 -15.76
C ALA A 36 7.53 5.18 -15.64
N SER A 37 6.62 4.21 -15.56
CA SER A 37 7.05 2.83 -15.60
C SER A 37 7.63 2.53 -16.98
N GLY A 38 8.70 1.78 -17.00
CA GLY A 38 9.25 1.32 -18.24
C GLY A 38 8.25 0.44 -18.97
N SER A 39 8.68 -0.11 -20.06
CA SER A 39 7.86 -0.85 -21.00
C SER A 39 6.77 -1.72 -20.35
N GLY A 40 5.54 -1.46 -20.68
CA GLY A 40 4.47 -2.44 -20.57
C GLY A 40 3.59 -2.37 -19.35
N GLY A 41 3.54 -1.28 -18.64
CA GLY A 41 2.66 -1.26 -17.50
C GLY A 41 2.08 0.09 -17.22
N GLY A 42 1.29 0.16 -16.20
CA GLY A 42 0.82 1.42 -15.66
C GLY A 42 1.98 2.27 -15.15
N ASP A 43 1.69 3.49 -14.84
CA ASP A 43 2.71 4.36 -14.28
C ASP A 43 2.91 4.03 -12.78
N VAL A 44 3.97 4.59 -12.22
CA VAL A 44 4.33 4.35 -10.82
C VAL A 44 3.27 4.90 -9.88
N LEU A 45 2.63 6.01 -10.25
CA LEU A 45 1.54 6.56 -9.46
C LEU A 45 0.35 5.60 -9.41
N SER A 46 -0.02 5.02 -10.55
CA SER A 46 -1.09 4.03 -10.59
C SER A 46 -0.79 2.83 -9.69
N ASP A 47 0.45 2.36 -9.71
CA ASP A 47 0.87 1.24 -8.86
C ASP A 47 0.75 1.61 -7.38
N ALA A 48 1.18 2.81 -6.99
CA ALA A 48 1.07 3.27 -5.61
C ALA A 48 -0.39 3.37 -5.17
N LEU A 49 -1.25 3.88 -6.03
CA LEU A 49 -2.68 3.98 -5.72
C LEU A 49 -3.35 2.61 -5.65
N LEU A 50 -2.91 1.69 -6.48
CA LEU A 50 -3.43 0.32 -6.46
C LEU A 50 -3.06 -0.39 -5.16
N VAL A 51 -1.80 -0.28 -4.73
CA VAL A 51 -1.37 -0.84 -3.45
C VAL A 51 -2.18 -0.24 -2.30
N THR A 52 -2.38 1.08 -2.33
CA THR A 52 -3.19 1.77 -1.33
C THR A 52 -4.60 1.23 -1.28
N SER A 53 -5.23 1.05 -2.43
CA SER A 53 -6.60 0.52 -2.53
C SER A 53 -6.68 -0.89 -1.97
N GLU A 54 -5.71 -1.73 -2.31
CA GLU A 54 -5.73 -3.13 -1.87
C GLU A 54 -5.51 -3.26 -0.37
N LEU A 55 -4.60 -2.46 0.20
CA LEU A 55 -4.42 -2.46 1.66
C LEU A 55 -5.67 -1.98 2.38
N ALA A 56 -6.28 -0.91 1.89
CA ALA A 56 -7.51 -0.37 2.47
C ALA A 56 -8.65 -1.39 2.36
N THR A 57 -8.81 -2.01 1.21
CA THR A 57 -9.86 -3.01 0.97
C THR A 57 -9.67 -4.22 1.89
N ASN A 58 -8.44 -4.69 2.05
CA ASN A 58 -8.16 -5.80 2.95
C ASN A 58 -8.54 -5.47 4.39
N ALA A 59 -8.19 -4.29 4.87
CA ALA A 59 -8.54 -3.87 6.22
C ALA A 59 -10.06 -3.78 6.40
N ILE A 60 -10.76 -3.27 5.41
CA ILE A 60 -12.23 -3.10 5.47
C ILE A 60 -12.93 -4.44 5.41
N ARG A 61 -12.53 -5.32 4.47
CA ARG A 61 -13.22 -6.59 4.24
C ARG A 61 -12.88 -7.66 5.25
N HIS A 62 -11.63 -7.71 5.67
CA HIS A 62 -11.11 -8.84 6.46
C HIS A 62 -10.61 -8.42 7.83
N GLY A 63 -10.40 -7.13 8.05
CA GLY A 63 -9.79 -6.62 9.27
C GLY A 63 -10.73 -5.90 10.21
N GLY A 64 -12.01 -5.82 9.89
CA GLY A 64 -12.95 -5.09 10.73
C GLY A 64 -12.91 -3.58 10.54
N GLY A 65 -12.22 -3.09 9.54
CA GLY A 65 -12.10 -1.67 9.24
C GLY A 65 -10.68 -1.15 9.45
N ILE A 66 -10.43 0.04 8.94
CA ILE A 66 -9.14 0.70 9.12
C ILE A 66 -9.16 1.39 10.48
N VAL A 67 -8.20 1.04 11.35
CA VAL A 67 -8.08 1.65 12.66
C VAL A 67 -6.86 2.57 12.77
N GLY A 68 -5.96 2.52 11.78
CA GLY A 68 -4.82 3.41 11.70
C GLY A 68 -4.37 3.54 10.26
N PHE A 69 -3.89 4.72 9.91
CA PHE A 69 -3.42 5.00 8.55
C PHE A 69 -2.30 6.02 8.63
N SER A 70 -1.20 5.72 7.98
CA SER A 70 -0.13 6.72 7.84
C SER A 70 0.50 6.58 6.46
N ALA A 71 0.90 7.72 5.92
CA ALA A 71 1.58 7.77 4.64
C ALA A 71 2.64 8.86 4.67
N SER A 72 3.80 8.58 4.11
CA SER A 72 4.85 9.57 3.94
C SER A 72 5.58 9.32 2.64
N VAL A 73 6.09 10.39 2.03
CA VAL A 73 6.80 10.31 0.77
C VAL A 73 8.24 10.77 0.99
N SER A 74 9.18 10.02 0.47
CA SER A 74 10.61 10.30 0.57
C SER A 74 11.29 9.90 -0.74
N GLU A 75 12.61 10.06 -0.76
CA GLU A 75 13.40 9.60 -1.91
C GLU A 75 13.28 8.09 -2.13
N ASP A 76 13.00 7.33 -1.08
CA ASP A 76 12.83 5.88 -1.20
C ASP A 76 11.47 5.49 -1.76
N GLY A 77 10.52 6.41 -1.77
CA GLY A 77 9.19 6.17 -2.28
C GLY A 77 8.09 6.51 -1.28
N LEU A 78 6.96 5.86 -1.44
CA LEU A 78 5.81 5.99 -0.56
C LEU A 78 5.91 4.94 0.55
N LEU A 79 6.00 5.40 1.77
CA LEU A 79 5.87 4.52 2.93
C LEU A 79 4.44 4.61 3.42
N LEU A 80 3.73 3.51 3.37
CA LEU A 80 2.32 3.44 3.67
C LEU A 80 2.09 2.39 4.74
N ALA A 81 1.31 2.73 5.76
CA ALA A 81 0.95 1.81 6.82
C ALA A 81 -0.55 1.83 7.04
N VAL A 82 -1.15 0.66 7.10
CA VAL A 82 -2.57 0.50 7.37
C VAL A 82 -2.74 -0.49 8.50
N ALA A 83 -3.43 -0.07 9.55
CA ALA A 83 -3.72 -0.92 10.70
C ALA A 83 -5.19 -1.29 10.71
N ASP A 84 -5.49 -2.52 11.10
CA ASP A 84 -6.84 -3.00 11.27
C ASP A 84 -6.98 -3.72 12.62
N ALA A 85 -8.21 -4.17 12.91
CA ALA A 85 -8.53 -4.77 14.20
C ALA A 85 -8.33 -6.28 14.24
N SER A 86 -7.91 -6.90 13.15
CA SER A 86 -7.74 -8.35 13.06
C SER A 86 -6.27 -8.75 13.11
N GLY A 87 -5.95 -9.71 13.96
CA GLY A 87 -4.60 -10.28 13.99
C GLY A 87 -4.33 -11.30 12.90
N ASP A 88 -5.34 -11.66 12.12
CA ASP A 88 -5.16 -12.65 11.06
C ASP A 88 -4.37 -12.05 9.92
N HIS A 89 -3.31 -12.74 9.51
CA HIS A 89 -2.47 -12.29 8.40
C HIS A 89 -3.16 -12.54 7.07
N PRO A 90 -2.91 -11.69 6.06
CA PRO A 90 -3.40 -11.95 4.71
C PRO A 90 -2.86 -13.28 4.22
N VAL A 91 -3.70 -14.02 3.54
CA VAL A 91 -3.30 -15.31 2.99
C VAL A 91 -3.37 -15.26 1.48
N THR A 92 -2.39 -15.89 0.85
CA THR A 92 -2.49 -16.18 -0.57
C THR A 92 -3.32 -17.44 -0.68
N LEU A 93 -4.52 -17.31 -1.22
CA LEU A 93 -5.37 -18.47 -1.42
C LEU A 93 -4.74 -19.35 -2.48
N ASP A 94 -4.56 -20.63 -2.14
CA ASP A 94 -4.15 -21.61 -3.14
C ASP A 94 -5.27 -21.72 -4.16
N ARG A 95 -4.95 -21.33 -5.39
CA ARG A 95 -5.94 -21.36 -6.45
C ARG A 95 -6.02 -22.77 -6.99
N GLN A 96 -7.18 -23.36 -6.84
CA GLN A 96 -7.47 -24.56 -7.61
C GLN A 96 -7.68 -24.17 -9.07
N PRO A 97 -7.17 -24.95 -10.02
CA PRO A 97 -7.41 -24.67 -11.44
C PRO A 97 -8.90 -24.52 -11.72
N GLY A 98 -9.26 -23.46 -12.41
CA GLY A 98 -10.65 -23.23 -12.79
C GLY A 98 -11.48 -22.43 -11.80
N THR A 99 -10.95 -22.06 -10.66
CA THR A 99 -11.69 -21.24 -9.71
C THR A 99 -11.10 -19.83 -9.67
N PHE A 100 -11.98 -18.85 -9.66
CA PHE A 100 -11.58 -17.44 -9.47
C PHE A 100 -12.11 -17.02 -8.10
N PRO A 101 -11.30 -17.13 -7.05
CA PRO A 101 -11.75 -16.69 -5.74
C PRO A 101 -11.95 -15.18 -5.75
N VAL A 102 -13.11 -14.74 -5.31
CA VAL A 102 -13.40 -13.33 -5.16
C VAL A 102 -12.48 -12.78 -4.07
N GLY A 103 -11.66 -11.78 -4.41
CA GLY A 103 -10.83 -11.10 -3.44
C GLY A 103 -9.45 -11.71 -3.18
N GLY A 104 -9.02 -12.69 -3.98
CA GLY A 104 -7.74 -13.35 -3.76
C GLY A 104 -6.54 -12.69 -4.42
N PHE A 105 -6.70 -11.55 -5.08
CA PHE A 105 -5.64 -10.94 -5.89
C PHE A 105 -4.88 -9.84 -5.20
N GLY A 106 -5.48 -9.22 -4.17
CA GLY A 106 -4.93 -8.02 -3.59
C GLY A 106 -3.59 -8.22 -2.90
N TRP A 107 -3.46 -9.26 -2.08
CA TRP A 107 -2.24 -9.49 -1.33
C TRP A 107 -1.04 -9.85 -2.21
N PRO A 108 -1.16 -10.78 -3.16
CA PRO A 108 -0.05 -11.04 -4.08
C PRO A 108 0.37 -9.82 -4.89
N LEU A 109 -0.59 -8.97 -5.26
CA LEU A 109 -0.30 -7.75 -5.99
C LEU A 109 0.50 -6.77 -5.14
N ILE A 110 0.13 -6.60 -3.87
CA ILE A 110 0.89 -5.76 -2.94
C ILE A 110 2.33 -6.24 -2.86
N CYS A 111 2.52 -7.54 -2.65
CA CYS A 111 3.86 -8.11 -2.53
C CYS A 111 4.69 -7.93 -3.80
N ARG A 112 4.04 -7.89 -4.95
CA ARG A 112 4.73 -7.72 -6.23
C ARG A 112 5.13 -6.27 -6.49
N LEU A 113 4.28 -5.31 -6.11
CA LEU A 113 4.51 -3.91 -6.41
C LEU A 113 5.32 -3.19 -5.33
N ALA A 114 5.31 -3.68 -4.11
CA ALA A 114 6.05 -3.07 -3.01
C ALA A 114 7.49 -3.54 -3.00
N ARG A 115 8.40 -2.64 -2.65
CA ARG A 115 9.80 -2.99 -2.45
C ARG A 115 9.99 -3.77 -1.15
N SER A 116 9.22 -3.44 -0.13
CA SER A 116 9.23 -4.15 1.15
C SER A 116 7.83 -4.18 1.74
N VAL A 117 7.56 -5.24 2.48
CA VAL A 117 6.29 -5.45 3.17
C VAL A 117 6.59 -6.01 4.55
N GLU A 118 6.03 -5.39 5.59
CA GLU A 118 6.13 -5.89 6.95
C GLU A 118 4.75 -5.97 7.57
N ILE A 119 4.49 -7.01 8.32
CA ILE A 119 3.27 -7.17 9.10
C ILE A 119 3.65 -7.15 10.56
N LEU A 120 3.14 -6.17 11.28
CA LEU A 120 3.46 -5.93 12.69
C LEU A 120 2.21 -6.07 13.53
N PRO A 121 2.34 -6.52 14.78
CA PRO A 121 1.19 -6.51 15.68
C PRO A 121 0.81 -5.07 16.01
N ALA A 122 -0.51 -4.84 16.13
CA ALA A 122 -1.07 -3.56 16.54
C ALA A 122 -2.01 -3.81 17.72
N PRO A 123 -1.58 -3.48 18.95
CA PRO A 123 -2.44 -3.70 20.11
C PRO A 123 -3.77 -2.93 19.99
N PRO A 124 -4.90 -3.49 20.47
CA PRO A 124 -5.00 -4.68 21.31
C PRO A 124 -5.38 -5.98 20.60
N GLY A 125 -4.84 -6.32 19.49
CA GLY A 125 -5.11 -7.59 18.83
C GLY A 125 -5.24 -7.48 17.33
N GLY A 126 -4.95 -6.30 16.80
CA GLY A 126 -4.93 -6.08 15.37
C GLY A 126 -3.54 -6.27 14.76
N LYS A 127 -3.41 -5.79 13.54
CA LYS A 127 -2.14 -5.78 12.84
C LYS A 127 -1.95 -4.48 12.09
N ARG A 128 -0.69 -4.19 11.78
CA ARG A 128 -0.32 -3.06 10.95
C ARG A 128 0.53 -3.57 9.81
N ILE A 129 0.14 -3.27 8.60
CA ILE A 129 0.89 -3.65 7.41
C ILE A 129 1.59 -2.40 6.90
N GLU A 130 2.92 -2.45 6.82
CA GLU A 130 3.74 -1.38 6.30
C GLU A 130 4.34 -1.81 4.97
N VAL A 131 4.21 -0.94 3.98
CA VAL A 131 4.77 -1.20 2.65
C VAL A 131 5.55 0.01 2.18
N LEU A 132 6.61 -0.25 1.44
CA LEU A 132 7.36 0.79 0.74
C LEU A 132 7.16 0.57 -0.75
N VAL A 133 6.57 1.56 -1.41
CA VAL A 133 6.32 1.51 -2.84
C VAL A 133 7.23 2.52 -3.53
N PRO A 134 8.12 2.08 -4.43
CA PRO A 134 9.01 3.02 -5.11
C PRO A 134 8.22 3.96 -6.02
N LEU A 135 8.65 5.22 -6.08
CA LEU A 135 8.03 6.25 -6.91
C LEU A 135 8.95 6.76 -8.00
N ASP A 136 10.17 6.25 -8.08
CA ASP A 136 11.17 6.72 -9.03
C ASP A 136 11.23 5.92 -10.33
N GLY A 137 10.26 5.04 -10.52
CA GLY A 137 10.21 4.19 -11.69
C GLY A 137 11.11 2.97 -11.56
N PRO A 138 11.08 2.07 -12.56
CA PRO A 138 11.92 0.89 -12.53
C PRO A 138 13.39 1.30 -12.55
N GLN A 139 14.11 0.86 -11.55
CA GLN A 139 15.55 1.07 -11.53
C GLN A 139 16.24 -0.05 -12.30
N ASP A 140 17.26 0.29 -13.01
CA ASP A 140 18.10 -0.72 -13.59
C ASP A 140 18.64 -1.60 -12.46
N PRO A 141 18.72 -2.92 -12.68
CA PRO A 141 19.34 -3.76 -11.67
C PRO A 141 20.76 -3.27 -11.42
N PRO A 142 21.24 -3.37 -10.18
CA PRO A 142 22.60 -2.95 -9.92
C PRO A 142 23.57 -3.70 -10.82
N PRO A 143 24.63 -3.05 -11.29
CA PRO A 143 25.57 -3.71 -12.16
C PRO A 143 26.13 -4.96 -11.49
N LEU A 144 26.19 -6.02 -12.25
CA LEU A 144 26.78 -7.27 -11.77
C LEU A 144 28.23 -7.01 -11.43
N ARG A 145 28.59 -7.39 -10.25
CA ARG A 145 29.97 -7.28 -9.79
C ARG A 145 30.65 -8.62 -9.85
#